data_587266213de96dba4b804d8d65a65ed6
#
_entry.id   587266213de96dba4b804d8d65a65ed6
#
_cell.length_a   1.000
_cell.length_b   1.000
_cell.length_c   1.000
_cell.angle_alpha   90.00
_cell.angle_beta   90.00
_cell.angle_gamma   90.00
#
_symmetry.space_group_name_H-M   'P 1'
#
loop_
_entity.id
_entity.type
_entity.pdbx_description
1 polymer ?
#
loop_
_entity_poly.entity_id
_entity_poly.type
_entity_poly.pdbx_seq_one_letter_code
_entity_poly.pdbx_strand_id
1 'polypeptide(L)'
;MPWEVTSAMNERSRFIEAKLRGEHESMAELCRAFGVSRKTGYKWWERFEQGGTAALHDRSRRWQSHPHSTDPVMVEMIVATRRAHPTWGPKKLYAWLMGKGYSPPAPSTIGVILRKEGCIRPRRKRARPGEFNDGLSAQDVPNAVWSADFKGWFRLKAGHKCYPLTITDGYSRYLLRCTALEHPDMLASRDVFDAAFVEFGLPTTLRTDNGTPFSGVYGVSALSVWWVKLGIQPERIERGKPTQNGRHERMHRTLKADAIGSAAIGRGIHSQQRVFDHFRHEYNSERPHEALGMRTPATFYQPSNRTYPRKLESPEYPADWLVHRVRRDGSIRLGDEDLFVSAALRGEPVGLEETSEGELRIRYGPLHLATITATGKLTRGTRRRTQPQLDDPKREIVPIPSAK
;
A
#
# COMPACT_ATOMS: atom_id res chain seq x y z
N MET A 1 20.59 46.53 -38.56
CA MET A 1 19.50 47.07 -37.77
C MET A 1 18.78 45.88 -37.13
N PRO A 2 18.70 45.81 -35.80
CA PRO A 2 17.91 44.77 -35.19
C PRO A 2 16.45 45.04 -35.48
N TRP A 3 15.68 44.03 -35.85
CA TRP A 3 14.26 44.08 -36.09
C TRP A 3 13.57 44.47 -34.81
N GLU A 4 12.81 45.58 -34.78
CA GLU A 4 11.92 45.87 -33.67
C GLU A 4 10.83 44.81 -33.61
N VAL A 5 10.77 44.12 -32.50
CA VAL A 5 9.71 43.13 -32.22
C VAL A 5 8.45 43.89 -31.88
N THR A 6 7.65 44.25 -32.89
CA THR A 6 6.36 44.91 -32.67
C THR A 6 5.35 43.86 -32.17
N SER A 7 4.63 44.17 -31.09
CA SER A 7 3.53 43.32 -30.64
C SER A 7 2.32 43.48 -31.57
N ALA A 8 1.49 42.42 -31.69
CA ALA A 8 0.25 42.49 -32.48
C ALA A 8 -0.67 43.66 -32.05
N MET A 9 -0.60 44.09 -30.80
CA MET A 9 -1.33 45.24 -30.27
C MET A 9 -0.76 46.54 -30.82
N ASN A 10 0.56 46.69 -30.87
CA ASN A 10 1.20 47.91 -31.41
C ASN A 10 0.87 48.10 -32.88
N GLU A 11 0.90 47.01 -33.67
CA GLU A 11 0.54 47.04 -35.09
C GLU A 11 -0.93 47.47 -35.31
N ARG A 12 -1.84 46.98 -34.48
CA ARG A 12 -3.26 47.38 -34.51
C ARG A 12 -3.43 48.88 -34.17
N SER A 13 -2.74 49.36 -33.14
CA SER A 13 -2.75 50.76 -32.75
C SER A 13 -2.22 51.66 -33.88
N ARG A 14 -1.08 51.30 -34.48
CA ARG A 14 -0.51 52.02 -35.65
C ARG A 14 -1.46 52.04 -36.84
N PHE A 15 -2.14 50.92 -37.13
CA PHE A 15 -3.14 50.85 -38.20
C PHE A 15 -4.32 51.82 -37.94
N ILE A 16 -4.82 51.91 -36.71
CA ILE A 16 -5.90 52.80 -36.32
C ILE A 16 -5.44 54.30 -36.40
N GLU A 17 -4.22 54.56 -35.89
CA GLU A 17 -3.65 55.93 -35.92
C GLU A 17 -3.45 56.41 -37.36
N ALA A 18 -2.93 55.59 -38.28
CA ALA A 18 -2.78 55.90 -39.67
C ALA A 18 -4.13 56.22 -40.36
N LYS A 19 -5.19 55.46 -39.98
CA LYS A 19 -6.57 55.73 -40.46
C LYS A 19 -7.12 57.07 -39.95
N LEU A 20 -6.90 57.34 -38.65
CA LEU A 20 -7.37 58.59 -38.03
C LEU A 20 -6.65 59.83 -38.60
N ARG A 21 -5.36 59.70 -38.95
CA ARG A 21 -4.57 60.74 -39.56
C ARG A 21 -4.84 61.00 -41.05
N GLY A 22 -5.61 60.09 -41.68
CA GLY A 22 -5.87 60.16 -43.11
C GLY A 22 -4.65 59.94 -44.00
N GLU A 23 -3.65 59.14 -43.52
CA GLU A 23 -2.39 58.93 -44.22
C GLU A 23 -2.56 58.11 -45.55
N HIS A 24 -3.76 57.56 -45.79
CA HIS A 24 -4.10 56.77 -46.98
C HIS A 24 -5.48 57.16 -47.50
N GLU A 25 -5.62 57.31 -48.82
CA GLU A 25 -6.86 57.74 -49.47
C GLU A 25 -8.05 56.80 -49.30
N SER A 26 -7.73 55.49 -49.12
CA SER A 26 -8.76 54.45 -48.95
C SER A 26 -8.37 53.42 -47.94
N MET A 27 -9.39 52.74 -47.35
CA MET A 27 -9.19 51.55 -46.47
C MET A 27 -8.47 50.43 -47.21
N ALA A 28 -8.63 50.30 -48.53
CA ALA A 28 -7.97 49.27 -49.33
C ALA A 28 -6.47 49.53 -49.44
N GLU A 29 -6.05 50.79 -49.54
CA GLU A 29 -4.64 51.20 -49.59
C GLU A 29 -3.98 51.01 -48.22
N LEU A 30 -4.63 51.46 -47.15
CA LEU A 30 -4.17 51.20 -45.75
C LEU A 30 -3.99 49.75 -45.46
N CYS A 31 -4.93 48.91 -45.84
CA CYS A 31 -4.80 47.45 -45.63
C CYS A 31 -3.63 46.83 -46.39
N ARG A 32 -3.35 47.32 -47.61
CA ARG A 32 -2.18 46.89 -48.38
C ARG A 32 -0.87 47.32 -47.72
N ALA A 33 -0.81 48.58 -47.23
CA ALA A 33 0.37 49.10 -46.54
C ALA A 33 0.72 48.33 -45.27
N PHE A 34 -0.29 47.84 -44.55
CA PHE A 34 -0.13 47.06 -43.33
C PHE A 34 -0.13 45.53 -43.57
N GLY A 35 -0.21 45.07 -44.84
CA GLY A 35 -0.18 43.64 -45.20
C GLY A 35 -1.37 42.85 -44.66
N VAL A 36 -2.53 43.48 -44.40
CA VAL A 36 -3.72 42.82 -43.87
C VAL A 36 -4.86 42.78 -44.90
N SER A 37 -5.76 41.81 -44.78
CA SER A 37 -6.95 41.76 -45.63
C SER A 37 -7.92 42.89 -45.29
N ARG A 38 -8.71 43.33 -46.28
CA ARG A 38 -9.76 44.34 -46.05
C ARG A 38 -10.72 43.95 -44.91
N LYS A 39 -11.09 42.63 -44.86
CA LYS A 39 -11.94 42.10 -43.78
C LYS A 39 -11.29 42.29 -42.42
N THR A 40 -9.97 42.10 -42.30
CA THR A 40 -9.22 42.33 -41.07
C THR A 40 -9.15 43.80 -40.71
N GLY A 41 -8.93 44.68 -41.68
CA GLY A 41 -8.89 46.13 -41.46
C GLY A 41 -10.23 46.66 -40.94
N TYR A 42 -11.33 46.34 -41.65
CA TYR A 42 -12.68 46.75 -41.19
C TYR A 42 -13.02 46.18 -39.83
N LYS A 43 -12.68 44.93 -39.53
CA LYS A 43 -12.88 44.28 -38.20
C LYS A 43 -12.21 45.07 -37.07
N TRP A 44 -10.96 45.54 -37.27
CA TRP A 44 -10.25 46.29 -36.24
C TRP A 44 -10.73 47.71 -36.13
N TRP A 45 -11.14 48.36 -37.25
CA TRP A 45 -11.74 49.64 -37.27
C TRP A 45 -13.07 49.68 -36.54
N GLU A 46 -13.98 48.76 -36.82
CA GLU A 46 -15.27 48.61 -36.15
C GLU A 46 -15.10 48.38 -34.63
N ARG A 47 -14.14 47.57 -34.24
CA ARG A 47 -13.85 47.36 -32.82
C ARG A 47 -13.36 48.61 -32.13
N PHE A 48 -12.54 49.39 -32.80
CA PHE A 48 -12.06 50.66 -32.27
C PHE A 48 -13.23 51.68 -32.14
N GLU A 49 -14.12 51.78 -33.11
CA GLU A 49 -15.30 52.63 -33.03
C GLU A 49 -16.23 52.29 -31.88
N GLN A 50 -16.39 50.96 -31.58
CA GLN A 50 -17.25 50.46 -30.52
C GLN A 50 -16.65 50.56 -29.11
N GLY A 51 -15.35 50.49 -28.96
CA GLY A 51 -14.73 50.35 -27.64
C GLY A 51 -13.35 50.97 -27.49
N GLY A 52 -12.94 51.85 -28.40
CA GLY A 52 -11.66 52.55 -28.36
C GLY A 52 -10.44 51.61 -28.40
N THR A 53 -9.32 52.10 -27.94
CA THR A 53 -8.05 51.36 -27.92
C THR A 53 -8.11 50.06 -27.07
N ALA A 54 -8.94 50.02 -26.05
CA ALA A 54 -9.12 48.82 -25.22
C ALA A 54 -9.72 47.64 -26.02
N ALA A 55 -10.53 47.91 -27.05
CA ALA A 55 -11.14 46.88 -27.89
C ALA A 55 -10.18 46.26 -28.92
N LEU A 56 -8.97 46.80 -29.07
CA LEU A 56 -7.91 46.27 -29.92
C LEU A 56 -7.17 45.07 -29.29
N HIS A 57 -7.39 44.83 -28.00
CA HIS A 57 -6.89 43.60 -27.36
C HIS A 57 -7.57 42.36 -27.93
N ASP A 58 -6.83 41.22 -27.91
CA ASP A 58 -7.43 39.95 -28.31
C ASP A 58 -8.53 39.55 -27.32
N ARG A 59 -9.72 39.29 -27.86
CA ARG A 59 -10.80 38.72 -27.06
C ARG A 59 -10.46 37.29 -26.69
N SER A 60 -10.73 36.92 -25.45
CA SER A 60 -10.58 35.55 -25.03
C SER A 60 -11.34 34.61 -25.98
N ARG A 61 -10.63 33.58 -26.49
CA ARG A 61 -11.25 32.52 -27.29
C ARG A 61 -11.93 31.47 -26.42
N ARG A 62 -11.92 31.68 -25.11
CA ARG A 62 -12.54 30.76 -24.16
C ARG A 62 -14.07 30.84 -24.31
N TRP A 63 -14.70 29.67 -24.43
CA TRP A 63 -16.15 29.58 -24.41
C TRP A 63 -16.73 30.22 -23.15
N GLN A 64 -17.75 31.04 -23.32
CA GLN A 64 -18.43 31.71 -22.20
C GLN A 64 -19.38 30.76 -21.46
N SER A 65 -19.91 29.76 -22.16
CA SER A 65 -20.69 28.69 -21.58
C SER A 65 -20.15 27.30 -22.04
N HIS A 66 -20.07 26.34 -21.13
CA HIS A 66 -19.70 24.99 -21.45
C HIS A 66 -20.96 24.11 -21.27
N PRO A 67 -21.63 23.69 -22.36
CA PRO A 67 -22.86 22.88 -22.27
C PRO A 67 -22.67 21.56 -21.53
N HIS A 68 -21.43 21.07 -21.45
CA HIS A 68 -21.05 19.86 -20.73
C HIS A 68 -20.34 20.14 -19.40
N SER A 69 -20.61 21.30 -18.77
CA SER A 69 -20.08 21.55 -17.42
C SER A 69 -20.68 20.58 -16.41
N THR A 70 -19.86 20.10 -15.50
CA THR A 70 -20.35 19.24 -14.40
C THR A 70 -21.33 20.05 -13.54
N ASP A 71 -22.45 19.44 -13.16
CA ASP A 71 -23.43 20.03 -12.25
C ASP A 71 -22.76 20.58 -10.99
N PRO A 72 -23.06 21.82 -10.57
CA PRO A 72 -22.53 22.41 -9.34
C PRO A 72 -22.73 21.54 -8.09
N VAL A 73 -23.87 20.86 -7.96
CA VAL A 73 -24.15 19.94 -6.84
C VAL A 73 -23.16 18.77 -6.85
N MET A 74 -22.86 18.23 -8.03
CA MET A 74 -21.86 17.16 -8.17
C MET A 74 -20.46 17.65 -7.87
N VAL A 75 -20.11 18.88 -8.26
CA VAL A 75 -18.82 19.49 -7.90
C VAL A 75 -18.67 19.62 -6.40
N GLU A 76 -19.69 20.14 -5.71
CA GLU A 76 -19.68 20.27 -4.25
C GLU A 76 -19.53 18.90 -3.57
N MET A 77 -20.25 17.88 -4.04
CA MET A 77 -20.16 16.50 -3.53
C MET A 77 -18.74 15.92 -3.69
N ILE A 78 -18.12 16.11 -4.86
CA ILE A 78 -16.73 15.69 -5.12
C ILE A 78 -15.77 16.37 -4.14
N VAL A 79 -15.92 17.67 -3.92
CA VAL A 79 -15.06 18.44 -3.02
C VAL A 79 -15.29 18.04 -1.56
N ALA A 80 -16.54 17.89 -1.15
CA ALA A 80 -16.89 17.43 0.21
C ALA A 80 -16.32 16.04 0.49
N THR A 81 -16.49 15.09 -0.43
CA THR A 81 -15.91 13.74 -0.31
C THR A 81 -14.38 13.79 -0.25
N ARG A 82 -13.76 14.65 -1.05
CA ARG A 82 -12.30 14.83 -1.01
C ARG A 82 -11.81 15.42 0.31
N ARG A 83 -12.56 16.33 0.93
CA ARG A 83 -12.24 16.91 2.24
C ARG A 83 -12.39 15.85 3.35
N ALA A 84 -13.43 15.02 3.29
CA ALA A 84 -13.61 13.89 4.22
C ALA A 84 -12.50 12.85 4.07
N HIS A 85 -12.04 12.57 2.85
CA HIS A 85 -11.02 11.57 2.54
C HIS A 85 -9.80 12.19 1.82
N PRO A 86 -8.92 12.91 2.52
CA PRO A 86 -7.85 13.71 1.91
C PRO A 86 -6.82 12.90 1.09
N THR A 87 -6.73 11.61 1.29
CA THR A 87 -5.81 10.70 0.58
C THR A 87 -6.42 10.07 -0.68
N TRP A 88 -7.73 10.23 -0.92
CA TRP A 88 -8.39 9.63 -2.07
C TRP A 88 -8.17 10.45 -3.34
N GLY A 89 -7.57 9.81 -4.35
CA GLY A 89 -7.40 10.43 -5.66
C GLY A 89 -8.66 10.34 -6.51
N PRO A 90 -8.68 11.01 -7.70
CA PRO A 90 -9.85 11.08 -8.58
C PRO A 90 -10.48 9.72 -8.91
N LYS A 91 -9.67 8.68 -9.15
CA LYS A 91 -10.17 7.33 -9.44
C LYS A 91 -10.95 6.73 -8.28
N LYS A 92 -10.48 6.95 -7.03
CA LYS A 92 -11.15 6.44 -5.84
C LYS A 92 -12.46 7.16 -5.56
N LEU A 93 -12.45 8.50 -5.72
CA LEU A 93 -13.65 9.33 -5.59
C LEU A 93 -14.71 8.91 -6.61
N TYR A 94 -14.29 8.69 -7.87
CA TYR A 94 -15.17 8.17 -8.90
C TYR A 94 -15.81 6.83 -8.51
N ALA A 95 -14.98 5.85 -8.14
CA ALA A 95 -15.47 4.51 -7.78
C ALA A 95 -16.41 4.53 -6.56
N TRP A 96 -16.08 5.34 -5.55
CA TRP A 96 -16.90 5.47 -4.36
C TRP A 96 -18.26 6.14 -4.65
N LEU A 97 -18.26 7.24 -5.42
CA LEU A 97 -19.50 7.93 -5.82
C LEU A 97 -20.39 7.01 -6.68
N MET A 98 -19.80 6.28 -7.64
CA MET A 98 -20.54 5.26 -8.42
C MET A 98 -21.14 4.19 -7.51
N GLY A 99 -20.41 3.71 -6.53
CA GLY A 99 -20.87 2.72 -5.56
C GLY A 99 -22.00 3.24 -4.64
N LYS A 100 -22.13 4.56 -4.51
CA LYS A 100 -23.26 5.22 -3.80
C LYS A 100 -24.45 5.54 -4.71
N GLY A 101 -24.41 5.15 -5.98
CA GLY A 101 -25.50 5.37 -6.95
C GLY A 101 -25.48 6.73 -7.65
N TYR A 102 -24.41 7.52 -7.48
CA TYR A 102 -24.26 8.76 -8.22
C TYR A 102 -23.65 8.54 -9.62
N SER A 103 -23.79 9.52 -10.50
CA SER A 103 -23.19 9.53 -11.84
C SER A 103 -22.09 10.59 -11.93
N PRO A 104 -20.91 10.38 -11.31
CA PRO A 104 -19.84 11.37 -11.33
C PRO A 104 -19.19 11.47 -12.72
N PRO A 105 -18.59 12.61 -13.07
CA PRO A 105 -17.83 12.76 -14.31
C PRO A 105 -16.57 11.89 -14.27
N ALA A 106 -15.98 11.66 -15.45
CA ALA A 106 -14.76 10.85 -15.58
C ALA A 106 -13.65 11.26 -14.58
N PRO A 107 -12.80 10.33 -14.14
CA PRO A 107 -11.72 10.63 -13.18
C PRO A 107 -10.80 11.78 -13.60
N SER A 108 -10.57 11.98 -14.91
CA SER A 108 -9.81 13.12 -15.44
C SER A 108 -10.49 14.45 -15.11
N THR A 109 -11.81 14.53 -15.30
CA THR A 109 -12.62 15.72 -14.98
C THR A 109 -12.64 15.97 -13.48
N ILE A 110 -12.81 14.93 -12.65
CA ILE A 110 -12.68 15.05 -11.19
C ILE A 110 -11.30 15.62 -10.83
N GLY A 111 -10.23 15.18 -11.49
CA GLY A 111 -8.88 15.73 -11.30
C GLY A 111 -8.77 17.22 -11.64
N VAL A 112 -9.47 17.69 -12.66
CA VAL A 112 -9.54 19.11 -13.04
C VAL A 112 -10.31 19.89 -11.97
N ILE A 113 -11.48 19.40 -11.55
CA ILE A 113 -12.30 20.02 -10.49
C ILE A 113 -11.47 20.19 -9.22
N LEU A 114 -10.86 19.11 -8.71
CA LEU A 114 -10.06 19.14 -7.49
C LEU A 114 -8.85 20.09 -7.57
N ARG A 115 -8.29 20.30 -8.77
CA ARG A 115 -7.19 21.25 -8.98
C ARG A 115 -7.69 22.68 -8.92
N LYS A 116 -8.85 22.98 -9.56
CA LYS A 116 -9.47 24.29 -9.50
C LYS A 116 -9.83 24.69 -8.09
N GLU A 117 -10.35 23.74 -7.31
CA GLU A 117 -10.75 23.92 -5.92
C GLU A 117 -9.56 23.84 -4.92
N GLY A 118 -8.31 23.85 -5.41
CA GLY A 118 -7.11 23.83 -4.55
C GLY A 118 -6.91 22.54 -3.75
N CYS A 119 -7.65 21.47 -4.04
CA CYS A 119 -7.61 20.20 -3.30
C CYS A 119 -6.45 19.28 -3.70
N ILE A 120 -5.64 19.63 -4.71
CA ILE A 120 -4.51 18.82 -5.20
C ILE A 120 -3.20 19.60 -5.07
N ARG A 121 -2.23 19.02 -4.34
CA ARG A 121 -0.84 19.49 -4.36
C ARG A 121 -0.06 18.78 -5.45
N PRO A 122 0.83 19.48 -6.21
CA PRO A 122 1.69 18.84 -7.19
C PRO A 122 2.54 17.74 -6.54
N ARG A 123 2.56 16.55 -7.13
CA ARG A 123 3.40 15.43 -6.67
C ARG A 123 4.53 15.20 -7.67
N ARG A 124 5.77 15.04 -7.19
CA ARG A 124 6.86 14.51 -8.01
C ARG A 124 6.56 13.06 -8.38
N LYS A 125 6.70 12.73 -9.67
CA LYS A 125 6.61 11.35 -10.15
C LYS A 125 7.76 10.53 -9.52
N ARG A 126 7.42 9.40 -8.89
CA ARG A 126 8.42 8.41 -8.43
C ARG A 126 8.36 7.21 -9.36
N ALA A 127 9.53 6.63 -9.66
CA ALA A 127 9.62 5.38 -10.40
C ALA A 127 8.82 4.27 -9.68
N ARG A 128 8.17 3.40 -10.45
CA ARG A 128 7.50 2.22 -9.91
C ARG A 128 8.58 1.16 -9.66
N PRO A 129 8.65 0.54 -8.46
CA PRO A 129 9.47 -0.64 -8.27
C PRO A 129 8.95 -1.75 -9.18
N GLY A 130 9.86 -2.53 -9.78
CA GLY A 130 9.50 -3.72 -10.55
C GLY A 130 8.85 -4.79 -9.66
N GLU A 131 8.15 -5.74 -10.26
CA GLU A 131 7.69 -6.94 -9.58
C GLU A 131 8.89 -7.87 -9.41
N PHE A 132 9.17 -8.25 -8.16
CA PHE A 132 10.20 -9.23 -7.83
C PHE A 132 9.52 -10.50 -7.34
N ASN A 133 9.82 -11.60 -7.99
CA ASN A 133 9.46 -12.93 -7.50
C ASN A 133 10.60 -13.41 -6.59
N ASP A 134 10.42 -13.25 -5.30
CA ASP A 134 11.49 -13.38 -4.28
C ASP A 134 11.53 -14.75 -3.60
N GLY A 135 10.86 -15.76 -4.13
CA GLY A 135 10.78 -17.09 -3.50
C GLY A 135 10.05 -17.12 -2.17
N LEU A 136 9.22 -16.12 -1.89
CA LEU A 136 8.30 -16.07 -0.75
C LEU A 136 6.97 -16.75 -1.09
N SER A 137 6.22 -17.13 -0.04
CA SER A 137 4.89 -17.74 -0.17
C SER A 137 3.96 -16.86 -1.02
N ALA A 138 3.20 -17.50 -1.93
CA ALA A 138 2.24 -16.81 -2.79
C ALA A 138 1.09 -16.22 -1.96
N GLN A 139 0.57 -15.06 -2.42
CA GLN A 139 -0.55 -14.35 -1.79
C GLN A 139 -1.72 -14.33 -2.78
N ASP A 140 -2.19 -15.49 -3.18
CA ASP A 140 -3.14 -15.74 -4.28
C ASP A 140 -4.55 -16.07 -3.81
N VAL A 141 -4.72 -16.47 -2.55
CA VAL A 141 -6.01 -16.72 -1.91
C VAL A 141 -6.08 -16.10 -0.52
N PRO A 142 -7.29 -15.84 0.02
CA PRO A 142 -7.46 -15.36 1.39
C PRO A 142 -6.79 -16.31 2.39
N ASN A 143 -6.16 -15.75 3.42
CA ASN A 143 -5.50 -16.47 4.51
C ASN A 143 -4.30 -17.37 4.10
N ALA A 144 -3.85 -17.33 2.84
CA ALA A 144 -2.60 -17.98 2.46
C ALA A 144 -1.41 -17.35 3.19
N VAL A 145 -1.33 -16.02 3.19
CA VAL A 145 -0.27 -15.27 3.88
C VAL A 145 -0.86 -14.07 4.59
N TRP A 146 -0.73 -14.02 5.91
CA TRP A 146 -0.91 -12.79 6.64
C TRP A 146 0.44 -12.10 6.83
N SER A 147 0.45 -10.77 6.70
CA SER A 147 1.63 -9.96 7.00
C SER A 147 1.39 -9.19 8.29
N ALA A 148 2.37 -9.19 9.19
CA ALA A 148 2.32 -8.43 10.43
C ALA A 148 3.58 -7.58 10.60
N ASP A 149 3.39 -6.34 11.06
CA ASP A 149 4.48 -5.39 11.23
C ASP A 149 4.10 -4.27 12.20
N PHE A 150 5.10 -3.71 12.89
CA PHE A 150 4.98 -2.48 13.65
C PHE A 150 5.22 -1.27 12.73
N LYS A 151 4.30 -0.29 12.76
CA LYS A 151 4.48 0.97 12.00
C LYS A 151 5.63 1.86 12.54
N GLY A 152 6.40 1.38 13.48
CA GLY A 152 7.29 2.17 14.30
C GLY A 152 6.52 2.79 15.46
N TRP A 153 6.89 3.99 15.89
CA TRP A 153 6.19 4.66 16.97
C TRP A 153 5.91 6.13 16.66
N PHE A 154 4.93 6.69 17.36
CA PHE A 154 4.65 8.12 17.36
C PHE A 154 4.17 8.56 18.76
N ARG A 155 4.16 9.89 19.02
CA ARG A 155 3.68 10.43 20.28
C ARG A 155 2.21 10.75 20.21
N LEU A 156 1.47 10.31 21.21
CA LEU A 156 0.09 10.72 21.48
C LEU A 156 0.04 12.15 22.01
N LYS A 157 -1.12 12.80 21.98
CA LYS A 157 -1.28 14.18 22.49
C LYS A 157 -0.91 14.32 23.97
N ALA A 158 -1.08 13.26 24.78
CA ALA A 158 -0.63 13.22 26.18
C ALA A 158 0.89 12.95 26.35
N GLY A 159 1.66 12.85 25.26
CA GLY A 159 3.11 12.66 25.33
C GLY A 159 3.60 11.22 25.31
N HIS A 160 2.73 10.24 25.60
CA HIS A 160 3.09 8.81 25.58
C HIS A 160 3.39 8.32 24.17
N LYS A 161 4.23 7.29 24.05
CA LYS A 161 4.49 6.61 22.78
C LYS A 161 3.37 5.63 22.46
N CYS A 162 3.06 5.50 21.17
CA CYS A 162 2.17 4.47 20.64
C CYS A 162 2.90 3.70 19.57
N TYR A 163 2.83 2.37 19.65
CA TYR A 163 3.42 1.41 18.70
C TYR A 163 2.29 0.66 18.00
N PRO A 164 1.85 1.08 16.81
CA PRO A 164 0.80 0.38 16.09
C PRO A 164 1.28 -0.97 15.59
N LEU A 165 0.66 -2.06 16.07
CA LEU A 165 0.78 -3.39 15.50
C LEU A 165 -0.34 -3.62 14.51
N THR A 166 0.00 -3.98 13.28
CA THR A 166 -0.95 -4.21 12.20
C THR A 166 -0.81 -5.61 11.64
N ILE A 167 -1.94 -6.24 11.30
CA ILE A 167 -2.01 -7.56 10.66
C ILE A 167 -2.90 -7.41 9.42
N THR A 168 -2.42 -7.83 8.25
CA THR A 168 -3.17 -7.75 6.98
C THR A 168 -3.16 -9.10 6.27
N ASP A 169 -4.27 -9.42 5.62
CA ASP A 169 -4.30 -10.51 4.63
C ASP A 169 -3.64 -10.06 3.32
N GLY A 170 -2.73 -10.86 2.83
CA GLY A 170 -1.90 -10.53 1.67
C GLY A 170 -2.66 -10.53 0.35
N TYR A 171 -3.69 -11.37 0.18
CA TYR A 171 -4.51 -11.46 -1.02
C TYR A 171 -5.52 -10.31 -1.09
N SER A 172 -6.46 -10.29 -0.14
CA SER A 172 -7.57 -9.35 -0.11
C SER A 172 -7.18 -7.93 0.30
N ARG A 173 -5.99 -7.74 0.87
CA ARG A 173 -5.53 -6.49 1.52
C ARG A 173 -6.33 -6.15 2.78
N TYR A 174 -7.16 -7.05 3.28
CA TYR A 174 -7.98 -6.82 4.46
C TYR A 174 -7.11 -6.56 5.69
N LEU A 175 -7.38 -5.48 6.39
CA LEU A 175 -6.70 -5.12 7.64
C LEU A 175 -7.40 -5.84 8.80
N LEU A 176 -6.83 -6.96 9.21
CA LEU A 176 -7.36 -7.82 10.27
C LEU A 176 -7.27 -7.12 11.63
N ARG A 177 -6.12 -6.55 11.94
CA ARG A 177 -5.85 -5.83 13.18
C ARG A 177 -5.09 -4.54 12.92
N CYS A 178 -5.42 -3.51 13.70
CA CYS A 178 -4.65 -2.29 13.85
C CYS A 178 -4.73 -1.88 15.31
N THR A 179 -3.75 -2.28 16.11
CA THR A 179 -3.80 -2.18 17.56
C THR A 179 -2.78 -1.18 18.07
N ALA A 180 -3.23 -0.26 18.91
CA ALA A 180 -2.39 0.70 19.60
C ALA A 180 -1.75 0.05 20.84
N LEU A 181 -0.43 -0.14 20.83
CA LEU A 181 0.33 -0.69 21.94
C LEU A 181 1.23 0.38 22.56
N GLU A 182 1.46 0.27 23.87
CA GLU A 182 2.39 1.14 24.60
C GLU A 182 3.85 0.72 24.38
N HIS A 183 4.06 -0.60 24.20
CA HIS A 183 5.36 -1.21 23.97
C HIS A 183 5.28 -2.31 22.91
N PRO A 184 6.32 -2.50 22.10
CA PRO A 184 6.38 -3.60 21.12
C PRO A 184 6.93 -4.87 21.79
N ASP A 185 6.28 -5.31 22.88
CA ASP A 185 6.68 -6.51 23.62
C ASP A 185 5.97 -7.78 23.12
N MET A 186 6.44 -8.92 23.61
CA MET A 186 5.99 -10.25 23.18
C MET A 186 4.57 -10.55 23.68
N LEU A 187 4.24 -10.20 24.93
CA LEU A 187 2.95 -10.54 25.53
C LEU A 187 1.83 -9.75 24.87
N ALA A 188 1.96 -8.42 24.79
CA ALA A 188 0.97 -7.58 24.12
C ALA A 188 0.81 -7.97 22.64
N SER A 189 1.91 -8.31 21.95
CA SER A 189 1.82 -8.80 20.57
C SER A 189 1.08 -10.12 20.48
N ARG A 190 1.31 -11.06 21.38
CA ARG A 190 0.63 -12.35 21.44
C ARG A 190 -0.89 -12.17 21.59
N ASP A 191 -1.34 -11.28 22.49
CA ASP A 191 -2.76 -11.00 22.70
C ASP A 191 -3.44 -10.47 21.42
N VAL A 192 -2.72 -9.65 20.63
CA VAL A 192 -3.23 -9.14 19.35
C VAL A 192 -3.38 -10.28 18.32
N PHE A 193 -2.40 -11.18 18.24
CA PHE A 193 -2.48 -12.35 17.35
C PHE A 193 -3.55 -13.33 17.82
N ASP A 194 -3.64 -13.59 19.12
CA ASP A 194 -4.64 -14.49 19.70
C ASP A 194 -6.05 -14.01 19.34
N ALA A 195 -6.34 -12.73 19.59
CA ALA A 195 -7.60 -12.12 19.19
C ALA A 195 -7.86 -12.21 17.67
N ALA A 196 -6.82 -12.04 16.83
CA ALA A 196 -6.95 -12.18 15.39
C ALA A 196 -7.28 -13.63 14.99
N PHE A 197 -6.63 -14.62 15.60
CA PHE A 197 -6.84 -16.04 15.31
C PHE A 197 -8.22 -16.51 15.76
N VAL A 198 -8.70 -16.04 16.89
CA VAL A 198 -10.06 -16.32 17.39
C VAL A 198 -11.13 -15.76 16.46
N GLU A 199 -10.95 -14.51 15.98
CA GLU A 199 -11.96 -13.82 15.16
C GLU A 199 -11.95 -14.32 13.69
N PHE A 200 -10.76 -14.56 13.12
CA PHE A 200 -10.60 -14.78 11.68
C PHE A 200 -10.11 -16.18 11.30
N GLY A 201 -9.81 -17.04 12.27
CA GLY A 201 -9.16 -18.33 12.05
C GLY A 201 -7.66 -18.19 11.76
N LEU A 202 -7.00 -19.30 11.40
CA LEU A 202 -5.54 -19.35 11.23
C LEU A 202 -5.12 -19.19 9.78
N PRO A 203 -4.07 -18.38 9.48
CA PRO A 203 -3.45 -18.33 8.15
C PRO A 203 -2.57 -19.57 7.92
N THR A 204 -2.22 -19.84 6.67
CA THR A 204 -1.21 -20.85 6.35
C THR A 204 0.19 -20.34 6.68
N THR A 205 0.49 -19.11 6.31
CA THR A 205 1.80 -18.48 6.53
C THR A 205 1.63 -17.12 7.21
N LEU A 206 2.52 -16.80 8.14
CA LEU A 206 2.58 -15.50 8.79
C LEU A 206 3.94 -14.85 8.51
N ARG A 207 3.89 -13.79 7.70
CA ARG A 207 5.07 -13.03 7.24
C ARG A 207 5.33 -11.85 8.16
N THR A 208 6.57 -11.73 8.64
CA THR A 208 7.02 -10.62 9.49
C THR A 208 8.37 -10.07 9.04
N ASP A 209 8.76 -8.95 9.59
CA ASP A 209 10.13 -8.48 9.54
C ASP A 209 11.04 -9.28 10.49
N ASN A 210 12.31 -8.84 10.60
CA ASN A 210 13.30 -9.46 11.49
C ASN A 210 13.43 -8.70 12.83
N GLY A 211 12.52 -7.78 13.14
CA GLY A 211 12.52 -7.01 14.38
C GLY A 211 11.93 -7.78 15.57
N THR A 212 12.22 -7.31 16.77
CA THR A 212 11.52 -7.76 17.99
C THR A 212 10.07 -7.29 17.98
N PRO A 213 9.12 -8.10 18.46
CA PRO A 213 9.24 -9.40 19.12
C PRO A 213 9.21 -10.61 18.17
N PHE A 214 9.16 -10.40 16.84
CA PHE A 214 8.99 -11.48 15.85
C PHE A 214 10.24 -12.32 15.69
N SER A 215 11.43 -11.77 15.90
CA SER A 215 12.71 -12.43 15.77
C SER A 215 13.42 -12.53 17.10
N GLY A 216 13.92 -13.72 17.39
CA GLY A 216 14.80 -14.01 18.52
C GLY A 216 16.19 -14.43 18.06
N VAL A 217 16.96 -15.00 19.00
CA VAL A 217 18.28 -15.60 18.71
C VAL A 217 18.11 -16.71 17.68
N TYR A 218 18.97 -16.71 16.65
CA TYR A 218 18.92 -17.62 15.49
C TYR A 218 17.58 -17.64 14.75
N GLY A 219 16.87 -16.52 14.82
CA GLY A 219 15.63 -16.45 14.10
C GLY A 219 14.42 -17.08 14.79
N VAL A 220 14.53 -17.60 15.99
CA VAL A 220 13.43 -18.22 16.73
C VAL A 220 13.00 -17.35 17.89
N SER A 221 11.74 -16.97 17.93
CA SER A 221 11.09 -16.24 19.02
C SER A 221 9.98 -17.11 19.64
N ALA A 222 9.56 -16.77 20.85
CA ALA A 222 8.42 -17.44 21.47
C ALA A 222 7.14 -17.34 20.62
N LEU A 223 6.95 -16.23 19.87
CA LEU A 223 5.85 -16.10 18.92
C LEU A 223 5.97 -17.10 17.77
N SER A 224 7.15 -17.24 17.16
CA SER A 224 7.33 -18.20 16.06
C SER A 224 7.18 -19.65 16.50
N VAL A 225 7.61 -20.00 17.71
CA VAL A 225 7.37 -21.31 18.31
C VAL A 225 5.86 -21.57 18.47
N TRP A 226 5.15 -20.59 19.02
CA TRP A 226 3.70 -20.69 19.18
C TRP A 226 2.97 -20.82 17.85
N TRP A 227 3.36 -20.04 16.81
CA TRP A 227 2.78 -20.15 15.46
C TRP A 227 2.99 -21.53 14.85
N VAL A 228 4.18 -22.11 15.00
CA VAL A 228 4.45 -23.48 14.51
C VAL A 228 3.52 -24.48 15.21
N LYS A 229 3.29 -24.35 16.53
CA LYS A 229 2.35 -25.22 17.28
C LYS A 229 0.90 -25.04 16.85
N LEU A 230 0.54 -23.90 16.22
CA LEU A 230 -0.75 -23.65 15.58
C LEU A 230 -0.79 -24.16 14.13
N GLY A 231 0.28 -24.78 13.64
CA GLY A 231 0.41 -25.20 12.23
C GLY A 231 0.53 -24.02 11.27
N ILE A 232 0.95 -22.85 11.75
CA ILE A 232 1.23 -21.68 10.92
C ILE A 232 2.71 -21.67 10.58
N GLN A 233 3.04 -21.46 9.29
CA GLN A 233 4.43 -21.33 8.84
C GLN A 233 4.94 -19.90 9.08
N PRO A 234 5.94 -19.68 9.96
CA PRO A 234 6.57 -18.39 10.09
C PRO A 234 7.45 -18.10 8.86
N GLU A 235 7.23 -16.96 8.22
CA GLU A 235 8.02 -16.48 7.07
C GLU A 235 8.60 -15.10 7.37
N ARG A 236 9.86 -14.89 7.02
CA ARG A 236 10.54 -13.61 7.23
C ARG A 236 11.01 -13.02 5.93
N ILE A 237 10.87 -11.70 5.84
CA ILE A 237 11.50 -10.95 4.76
C ILE A 237 13.03 -10.96 4.94
N GLU A 238 13.76 -10.88 3.84
CA GLU A 238 15.20 -10.74 3.87
C GLU A 238 15.59 -9.36 4.41
N ARG A 239 16.70 -9.32 5.17
CA ARG A 239 17.23 -8.05 5.68
C ARG A 239 17.56 -7.12 4.51
N GLY A 240 17.12 -5.86 4.60
CA GLY A 240 17.35 -4.85 3.57
C GLY A 240 16.46 -4.97 2.33
N LYS A 241 15.48 -5.90 2.30
CA LYS A 241 14.52 -6.04 1.20
C LYS A 241 13.07 -5.68 1.62
N PRO A 242 12.78 -4.41 1.92
CA PRO A 242 11.44 -4.00 2.33
C PRO A 242 10.38 -4.25 1.25
N THR A 243 10.78 -4.32 -0.03
CA THR A 243 9.88 -4.62 -1.15
C THR A 243 9.13 -5.94 -1.00
N GLN A 244 9.71 -6.91 -0.28
CA GLN A 244 9.09 -8.19 0.04
C GLN A 244 7.83 -8.06 0.91
N ASN A 245 7.65 -6.93 1.61
CA ASN A 245 6.44 -6.56 2.35
C ASN A 245 5.75 -5.31 1.78
N GLY A 246 5.96 -5.01 0.50
CA GLY A 246 5.51 -3.78 -0.14
C GLY A 246 3.99 -3.54 -0.11
N ARG A 247 3.20 -4.63 -0.01
CA ARG A 247 1.73 -4.54 0.17
C ARG A 247 1.39 -3.96 1.54
N HIS A 248 2.01 -4.45 2.58
CA HIS A 248 1.84 -3.99 3.96
C HIS A 248 2.39 -2.57 4.15
N GLU A 249 3.55 -2.26 3.59
CA GLU A 249 4.10 -0.89 3.62
C GLU A 249 3.19 0.14 2.95
N ARG A 250 2.48 -0.25 1.89
CA ARG A 250 1.50 0.62 1.24
C ARG A 250 0.32 0.92 2.17
N MET A 251 -0.16 -0.09 2.92
CA MET A 251 -1.16 0.09 3.96
C MET A 251 -0.64 1.03 5.05
N HIS A 252 0.58 0.84 5.53
CA HIS A 252 1.23 1.72 6.51
C HIS A 252 1.34 3.19 6.06
N ARG A 253 1.55 3.45 4.76
CA ARG A 253 1.51 4.83 4.24
C ARG A 253 0.13 5.44 4.34
N THR A 254 -0.91 4.65 4.11
CA THR A 254 -2.30 5.08 4.27
C THR A 254 -2.62 5.33 5.73
N LEU A 255 -2.30 4.38 6.62
CA LEU A 255 -2.45 4.51 8.07
C LEU A 255 -1.78 5.78 8.62
N LYS A 256 -0.55 6.06 8.18
CA LYS A 256 0.18 7.28 8.58
C LYS A 256 -0.55 8.54 8.15
N ALA A 257 -1.12 8.56 6.96
CA ALA A 257 -1.80 9.75 6.44
C ALA A 257 -3.19 9.97 7.04
N ASP A 258 -3.95 8.89 7.29
CA ASP A 258 -5.36 8.95 7.65
C ASP A 258 -5.59 8.84 9.17
N ALA A 259 -4.75 8.09 9.91
CA ALA A 259 -4.96 7.78 11.33
C ALA A 259 -3.81 8.20 12.28
N ILE A 260 -2.63 8.58 11.74
CA ILE A 260 -1.47 9.06 12.52
C ILE A 260 -1.17 10.53 12.20
N GLY A 261 -1.79 11.13 11.19
CA GLY A 261 -1.65 12.54 10.88
C GLY A 261 -2.04 13.42 12.07
N SER A 262 -1.44 14.60 12.19
CA SER A 262 -1.54 15.48 13.38
C SER A 262 -2.97 15.75 13.87
N ALA A 263 -3.94 15.83 12.95
CA ALA A 263 -5.36 16.04 13.30
C ALA A 263 -6.02 14.79 13.90
N ALA A 264 -5.56 13.58 13.53
CA ALA A 264 -6.18 12.30 13.91
C ALA A 264 -5.59 11.68 15.17
N ILE A 265 -4.48 12.21 15.71
CA ILE A 265 -3.81 11.62 16.89
C ILE A 265 -4.70 11.71 18.11
N GLY A 266 -4.91 10.57 18.77
CA GLY A 266 -5.63 10.44 20.03
C GLY A 266 -4.88 11.07 21.21
N ARG A 267 -5.63 11.37 22.29
CA ARG A 267 -5.04 11.88 23.53
C ARG A 267 -4.22 10.80 24.24
N GLY A 268 -4.74 9.58 24.34
CA GLY A 268 -4.11 8.41 24.97
C GLY A 268 -4.38 7.15 24.17
N ILE A 269 -3.89 5.99 24.64
CA ILE A 269 -3.96 4.69 23.94
C ILE A 269 -5.40 4.32 23.56
N HIS A 270 -6.35 4.39 24.48
CA HIS A 270 -7.76 4.04 24.20
C HIS A 270 -8.40 4.95 23.15
N SER A 271 -8.09 6.27 23.19
CA SER A 271 -8.60 7.19 22.18
C SER A 271 -7.94 6.95 20.83
N GLN A 272 -6.67 6.57 20.80
CA GLN A 272 -5.98 6.18 19.56
C GLN A 272 -6.51 4.88 19.02
N GLN A 273 -6.86 3.91 19.87
CA GLN A 273 -7.48 2.67 19.41
C GLN A 273 -8.80 2.93 18.69
N ARG A 274 -9.66 3.82 19.19
CA ARG A 274 -10.89 4.20 18.48
C ARG A 274 -10.62 4.82 17.10
N VAL A 275 -9.54 5.60 16.96
CA VAL A 275 -9.11 6.13 15.65
C VAL A 275 -8.68 4.99 14.72
N PHE A 276 -7.95 4.00 15.24
CA PHE A 276 -7.53 2.84 14.47
C PHE A 276 -8.69 1.93 14.08
N ASP A 277 -9.68 1.76 14.96
CA ASP A 277 -10.89 0.98 14.68
C ASP A 277 -11.73 1.63 13.57
N HIS A 278 -11.88 2.95 13.61
CA HIS A 278 -12.53 3.71 12.53
C HIS A 278 -11.75 3.59 11.22
N PHE A 279 -10.43 3.78 11.26
CA PHE A 279 -9.57 3.60 10.09
C PHE A 279 -9.66 2.19 9.52
N ARG A 280 -9.65 1.14 10.36
CA ARG A 280 -9.79 -0.25 9.93
C ARG A 280 -11.11 -0.48 9.21
N HIS A 281 -12.21 0.05 9.75
CA HIS A 281 -13.52 -0.04 9.13
C HIS A 281 -13.55 0.66 7.76
N GLU A 282 -13.13 1.92 7.69
CA GLU A 282 -13.08 2.68 6.42
C GLU A 282 -12.16 1.99 5.40
N TYR A 283 -10.97 1.55 5.82
CA TYR A 283 -10.00 0.89 4.96
C TYR A 283 -10.55 -0.38 4.33
N ASN A 284 -11.26 -1.20 5.11
CA ASN A 284 -11.79 -2.48 4.69
C ASN A 284 -13.10 -2.38 3.89
N SER A 285 -14.01 -1.49 4.30
CA SER A 285 -15.40 -1.50 3.83
C SER A 285 -15.75 -0.35 2.90
N GLU A 286 -15.01 0.76 2.94
CA GLU A 286 -15.37 1.96 2.18
C GLU A 286 -14.33 2.37 1.13
N ARG A 287 -13.04 2.19 1.45
CA ARG A 287 -11.93 2.67 0.62
C ARG A 287 -11.78 1.83 -0.65
N PRO A 288 -11.89 2.40 -1.87
CA PRO A 288 -11.59 1.69 -3.11
C PRO A 288 -10.09 1.41 -3.26
N HIS A 289 -9.73 0.19 -3.68
CA HIS A 289 -8.34 -0.24 -3.87
C HIS A 289 -8.04 -0.48 -5.35
N GLU A 290 -7.05 0.23 -5.91
CA GLU A 290 -6.66 0.06 -7.32
C GLU A 290 -6.24 -1.39 -7.65
N ALA A 291 -5.51 -2.03 -6.73
CA ALA A 291 -5.07 -3.41 -6.90
C ALA A 291 -6.21 -4.45 -6.83
N LEU A 292 -7.39 -4.03 -6.40
CA LEU A 292 -8.61 -4.85 -6.31
C LEU A 292 -9.67 -4.38 -7.31
N GLY A 293 -9.29 -3.74 -8.41
CA GLY A 293 -10.21 -3.21 -9.40
C GLY A 293 -11.16 -2.14 -8.84
N MET A 294 -10.68 -1.31 -7.92
CA MET A 294 -11.45 -0.28 -7.21
C MET A 294 -12.53 -0.82 -6.25
N ARG A 295 -12.56 -2.12 -5.97
CA ARG A 295 -13.41 -2.71 -4.93
C ARG A 295 -12.74 -2.59 -3.56
N THR A 296 -13.50 -2.83 -2.50
CA THR A 296 -13.01 -2.79 -1.11
C THR A 296 -12.41 -4.13 -0.68
N PRO A 297 -11.46 -4.17 0.27
CA PRO A 297 -10.90 -5.41 0.82
C PRO A 297 -11.96 -6.40 1.32
N ALA A 298 -13.02 -5.90 1.97
CA ALA A 298 -14.10 -6.72 2.51
C ALA A 298 -14.84 -7.55 1.43
N THR A 299 -14.80 -7.11 0.17
CA THR A 299 -15.40 -7.86 -0.96
C THR A 299 -14.67 -9.16 -1.27
N PHE A 300 -13.37 -9.24 -0.90
CA PHE A 300 -12.49 -10.36 -1.24
C PHE A 300 -12.09 -11.22 -0.05
N TYR A 301 -12.29 -10.70 1.17
CA TYR A 301 -11.87 -11.39 2.37
C TYR A 301 -12.97 -12.35 2.86
N GLN A 302 -12.53 -13.53 3.26
CA GLN A 302 -13.33 -14.51 3.98
C GLN A 302 -12.50 -15.08 5.14
N PRO A 303 -13.07 -15.29 6.32
CA PRO A 303 -12.39 -15.92 7.44
C PRO A 303 -11.84 -17.30 7.06
N SER A 304 -10.77 -17.71 7.73
CA SER A 304 -10.15 -19.02 7.51
C SER A 304 -11.01 -20.15 8.07
N ASN A 305 -11.10 -21.27 7.34
CA ASN A 305 -11.72 -22.49 7.84
C ASN A 305 -10.84 -23.22 8.87
N ARG A 306 -9.57 -22.80 9.04
CA ARG A 306 -8.65 -23.35 10.04
C ARG A 306 -8.96 -22.69 11.39
N THR A 307 -9.67 -23.41 12.23
CA THR A 307 -10.09 -22.90 13.55
C THR A 307 -8.93 -22.88 14.53
N TYR A 308 -8.98 -22.00 15.51
CA TYR A 308 -8.02 -21.96 16.60
C TYR A 308 -8.13 -23.23 17.48
N PRO A 309 -7.06 -24.05 17.59
CA PRO A 309 -7.15 -25.32 18.29
C PRO A 309 -7.21 -25.12 19.81
N ARG A 310 -7.93 -25.98 20.50
CA ARG A 310 -8.01 -25.96 21.97
C ARG A 310 -6.71 -26.42 22.62
N LYS A 311 -5.95 -27.29 21.95
CA LYS A 311 -4.67 -27.85 22.43
C LYS A 311 -3.58 -27.52 21.42
N LEU A 312 -2.46 -27.06 21.91
CA LEU A 312 -1.27 -26.83 21.10
C LEU A 312 -0.42 -28.10 21.11
N GLU A 313 -0.08 -28.58 19.92
CA GLU A 313 0.74 -29.77 19.74
C GLU A 313 2.12 -29.37 19.23
N SER A 314 3.16 -30.03 19.74
CA SER A 314 4.50 -29.86 19.22
C SER A 314 4.62 -30.50 17.85
N PRO A 315 5.53 -30.03 16.98
CA PRO A 315 5.74 -30.63 15.67
C PRO A 315 6.11 -32.09 15.78
N GLU A 316 5.55 -32.90 14.88
CA GLU A 316 5.96 -34.31 14.67
C GLU A 316 7.02 -34.33 13.56
N TYR A 317 7.84 -35.37 13.61
CA TYR A 317 8.95 -35.59 12.69
C TYR A 317 8.86 -36.98 12.04
N PRO A 318 9.38 -37.16 10.83
CA PRO A 318 9.50 -38.45 10.18
C PRO A 318 10.25 -39.48 11.07
N ALA A 319 9.91 -40.74 10.93
CA ALA A 319 10.47 -41.81 11.77
C ALA A 319 11.99 -42.05 11.60
N ASP A 320 12.52 -41.62 10.46
CA ASP A 320 13.95 -41.64 10.10
C ASP A 320 14.76 -40.48 10.65
N TRP A 321 14.09 -39.49 11.28
CA TRP A 321 14.78 -38.36 11.90
C TRP A 321 15.11 -38.66 13.37
N LEU A 322 16.28 -38.16 13.81
CA LEU A 322 16.59 -38.14 15.22
C LEU A 322 15.86 -36.98 15.90
N VAL A 323 15.18 -37.29 17.03
CA VAL A 323 14.42 -36.25 17.75
C VAL A 323 15.05 -35.99 19.11
N HIS A 324 15.45 -34.77 19.38
CA HIS A 324 16.01 -34.33 20.65
C HIS A 324 15.12 -33.32 21.34
N ARG A 325 14.95 -33.44 22.66
CA ARG A 325 14.24 -32.46 23.46
C ARG A 325 15.20 -31.35 23.90
N VAL A 326 14.80 -30.09 23.65
CA VAL A 326 15.60 -28.93 24.06
C VAL A 326 15.57 -28.77 25.59
N ARG A 327 16.73 -28.66 26.19
CA ARG A 327 16.93 -28.54 27.65
C ARG A 327 16.54 -27.14 28.16
N ARG A 328 16.56 -26.93 29.47
CA ARG A 328 16.19 -25.69 30.14
C ARG A 328 17.09 -24.48 29.73
N ASP A 329 18.36 -24.74 29.41
CA ASP A 329 19.33 -23.77 28.92
C ASP A 329 19.17 -23.41 27.44
N GLY A 330 18.30 -24.11 26.70
CA GLY A 330 18.09 -23.95 25.28
C GLY A 330 19.03 -24.76 24.40
N SER A 331 19.72 -25.79 24.97
CA SER A 331 20.62 -26.66 24.25
C SER A 331 20.01 -28.05 23.99
N ILE A 332 20.60 -28.79 23.05
CA ILE A 332 20.41 -30.23 22.83
C ILE A 332 21.73 -30.94 23.01
N ARG A 333 21.71 -32.19 23.45
CA ARG A 333 22.89 -33.06 23.54
C ARG A 333 23.07 -33.83 22.25
N LEU A 334 24.25 -33.72 21.64
CA LEU A 334 24.67 -34.48 20.46
C LEU A 334 25.99 -35.20 20.78
N GLY A 335 25.89 -36.53 20.98
CA GLY A 335 27.05 -37.27 21.49
C GLY A 335 27.51 -36.71 22.82
N ASP A 336 28.76 -36.25 22.88
CA ASP A 336 29.36 -35.68 24.10
C ASP A 336 29.30 -34.15 24.16
N GLU A 337 28.75 -33.48 23.14
CA GLU A 337 28.69 -32.02 23.06
C GLU A 337 27.27 -31.48 23.31
N ASP A 338 27.20 -30.31 23.96
CA ASP A 338 26.00 -29.55 24.15
C ASP A 338 25.91 -28.44 23.10
N LEU A 339 24.88 -28.50 22.26
CA LEU A 339 24.64 -27.54 21.18
C LEU A 339 23.50 -26.61 21.57
N PHE A 340 23.79 -25.31 21.75
CA PHE A 340 22.74 -24.31 21.97
C PHE A 340 21.95 -24.07 20.70
N VAL A 341 20.62 -24.26 20.74
CA VAL A 341 19.69 -24.04 19.64
C VAL A 341 18.81 -22.79 19.83
N SER A 342 18.09 -22.70 20.94
CA SER A 342 17.33 -21.48 21.31
C SER A 342 16.68 -21.65 22.68
N ALA A 343 16.75 -20.62 23.51
CA ALA A 343 15.99 -20.56 24.77
C ALA A 343 14.46 -20.54 24.57
N ALA A 344 13.99 -20.08 23.41
CA ALA A 344 12.57 -20.07 23.07
C ALA A 344 11.98 -21.46 22.83
N LEU A 345 12.85 -22.47 22.59
CA LEU A 345 12.47 -23.87 22.33
C LEU A 345 12.53 -24.76 23.56
N ARG A 346 12.72 -24.23 24.77
CA ARG A 346 12.80 -25.01 26.00
C ARG A 346 11.64 -26.00 26.10
N GLY A 347 12.00 -27.31 26.28
CA GLY A 347 11.03 -28.40 26.39
C GLY A 347 10.40 -28.85 25.07
N GLU A 348 10.64 -28.16 23.96
CA GLU A 348 10.13 -28.54 22.65
C GLU A 348 11.04 -29.60 21.98
N PRO A 349 10.46 -30.52 21.18
CA PRO A 349 11.23 -31.45 20.38
C PRO A 349 11.80 -30.73 19.14
N VAL A 350 13.04 -31.04 18.78
CA VAL A 350 13.67 -30.63 17.50
C VAL A 350 14.07 -31.88 16.73
N GLY A 351 13.83 -31.86 15.42
CA GLY A 351 14.19 -32.93 14.52
C GLY A 351 15.55 -32.67 13.87
N LEU A 352 16.35 -33.71 13.74
CA LEU A 352 17.61 -33.75 13.05
C LEU A 352 17.45 -34.57 11.78
N GLU A 353 17.49 -33.92 10.64
CA GLU A 353 17.41 -34.49 9.30
C GLU A 353 18.82 -34.77 8.80
N GLU A 354 19.17 -36.04 8.53
CA GLU A 354 20.41 -36.35 7.83
C GLU A 354 20.21 -36.16 6.30
N THR A 355 21.11 -35.40 5.71
CA THR A 355 21.06 -35.16 4.25
C THR A 355 21.93 -36.19 3.52
N SER A 356 21.69 -36.37 2.21
CA SER A 356 22.52 -37.23 1.34
C SER A 356 24.00 -36.80 1.30
N GLU A 357 24.32 -35.60 1.73
CA GLU A 357 25.68 -35.03 1.78
C GLU A 357 26.34 -35.29 3.16
N GLY A 358 25.69 -36.06 4.08
CA GLY A 358 26.18 -36.34 5.42
C GLY A 358 26.11 -35.14 6.37
N GLU A 359 25.28 -34.13 6.05
CA GLU A 359 25.00 -32.98 6.94
C GLU A 359 23.80 -33.30 7.84
N LEU A 360 23.83 -32.84 9.08
CA LEU A 360 22.68 -32.88 9.99
C LEU A 360 22.00 -31.51 10.03
N ARG A 361 20.75 -31.42 9.55
CA ARG A 361 19.92 -30.23 9.63
C ARG A 361 19.03 -30.28 10.85
N ILE A 362 19.17 -29.30 11.72
CA ILE A 362 18.36 -29.16 12.93
C ILE A 362 17.15 -28.30 12.59
N ARG A 363 15.95 -28.83 12.85
CA ARG A 363 14.68 -28.17 12.54
C ARG A 363 13.73 -28.16 13.74
N TYR A 364 12.91 -27.10 13.78
CA TYR A 364 11.70 -27.06 14.60
C TYR A 364 10.49 -26.88 13.68
N GLY A 365 9.80 -27.97 13.37
CA GLY A 365 8.80 -28.00 12.30
C GLY A 365 9.36 -27.42 10.99
N PRO A 366 8.73 -26.38 10.40
CA PRO A 366 9.22 -25.77 9.16
C PRO A 366 10.46 -24.89 9.34
N LEU A 367 10.83 -24.55 10.58
CA LEU A 367 11.96 -23.66 10.86
C LEU A 367 13.29 -24.39 10.83
N HIS A 368 14.21 -23.98 9.96
CA HIS A 368 15.59 -24.42 9.96
C HIS A 368 16.39 -23.62 10.99
N LEU A 369 16.98 -24.30 11.96
CA LEU A 369 17.72 -23.72 13.08
C LEU A 369 19.22 -23.63 12.80
N ALA A 370 19.81 -24.75 12.38
CA ALA A 370 21.24 -24.89 12.12
C ALA A 370 21.49 -26.10 11.21
N THR A 371 22.69 -26.15 10.63
CA THR A 371 23.24 -27.33 9.94
C THR A 371 24.61 -27.68 10.55
N ILE A 372 24.84 -28.91 10.86
CA ILE A 372 26.14 -29.45 11.19
C ILE A 372 26.68 -30.10 9.92
N THR A 373 27.79 -29.62 9.41
CA THR A 373 28.43 -30.19 8.20
C THR A 373 29.03 -31.57 8.51
N ALA A 374 29.32 -32.35 7.50
CA ALA A 374 30.00 -33.66 7.62
C ALA A 374 31.36 -33.54 8.34
N THR A 375 31.97 -32.37 8.38
CA THR A 375 33.21 -32.09 9.12
C THR A 375 32.97 -31.66 10.57
N GLY A 376 31.73 -31.76 11.10
CA GLY A 376 31.37 -31.33 12.45
C GLY A 376 31.23 -29.82 12.65
N LYS A 377 31.40 -29.00 11.61
CA LYS A 377 31.29 -27.55 11.73
C LYS A 377 29.84 -27.12 11.77
N LEU A 378 29.46 -26.42 12.85
CA LEU A 378 28.15 -25.81 12.98
C LEU A 378 28.03 -24.59 12.08
N THR A 379 27.13 -24.66 11.10
CA THR A 379 26.68 -23.51 10.31
C THR A 379 25.25 -23.16 10.74
N ARG A 380 25.07 -21.94 11.28
CA ARG A 380 23.74 -21.47 11.70
C ARG A 380 23.02 -20.93 10.50
N GLY A 381 21.73 -21.20 10.42
CA GLY A 381 20.90 -20.92 9.25
C GLY A 381 20.95 -19.49 8.78
N THR A 382 21.88 -19.20 7.90
CA THR A 382 21.74 -18.14 6.92
C THR A 382 20.93 -18.74 5.79
N ARG A 383 19.79 -18.11 5.45
CA ARG A 383 18.91 -18.53 4.36
C ARG A 383 19.68 -19.02 3.14
N ARG A 384 19.82 -20.34 2.94
CA ARG A 384 19.88 -20.91 1.61
C ARG A 384 18.45 -21.27 1.21
N ARG A 385 18.03 -20.75 0.06
CA ARG A 385 16.81 -21.09 -0.66
C ARG A 385 16.68 -22.62 -0.76
N THR A 386 15.91 -23.26 0.09
CA THR A 386 15.31 -24.54 -0.27
C THR A 386 14.01 -24.22 -0.99
N GLN A 387 14.00 -24.41 -2.30
CA GLN A 387 12.74 -24.58 -3.03
C GLN A 387 11.99 -25.72 -2.33
N PRO A 388 10.68 -25.59 -2.07
CA PRO A 388 9.89 -26.76 -1.74
C PRO A 388 9.97 -27.67 -2.96
N GLN A 389 10.49 -28.88 -2.77
CA GLN A 389 10.27 -29.95 -3.74
C GLN A 389 8.76 -30.18 -3.83
N LEU A 390 8.21 -29.77 -4.95
CA LEU A 390 6.89 -30.14 -5.43
C LEU A 390 7.00 -31.59 -5.96
N ASP A 391 7.06 -32.55 -5.06
CA ASP A 391 6.85 -33.96 -5.38
C ASP A 391 5.99 -34.56 -4.26
N ASP A 392 4.70 -34.24 -4.30
CA ASP A 392 3.67 -35.06 -3.68
C ASP A 392 2.74 -35.55 -4.80
N PRO A 393 2.90 -36.84 -5.25
CA PRO A 393 2.09 -37.37 -6.34
C PRO A 393 0.66 -37.78 -5.94
N LYS A 394 0.13 -37.29 -4.78
CA LYS A 394 -1.20 -37.65 -4.25
C LYS A 394 -2.13 -36.47 -4.02
N ARG A 395 -2.08 -35.42 -4.80
CA ARG A 395 -3.20 -34.47 -4.92
C ARG A 395 -3.97 -34.74 -6.18
N GLU A 396 -4.95 -35.63 -6.13
CA GLU A 396 -6.02 -35.67 -7.11
C GLU A 396 -6.77 -34.33 -7.11
N ILE A 397 -6.67 -33.65 -8.22
CA ILE A 397 -7.48 -32.47 -8.52
C ILE A 397 -8.89 -32.94 -8.82
N VAL A 398 -9.81 -32.76 -7.85
CA VAL A 398 -11.25 -32.94 -8.10
C VAL A 398 -11.72 -31.78 -8.98
N PRO A 399 -12.23 -32.01 -10.20
CA PRO A 399 -12.75 -30.93 -11.06
C PRO A 399 -14.02 -30.35 -10.46
N ILE A 400 -14.11 -29.04 -10.41
CA ILE A 400 -15.32 -28.31 -10.05
C ILE A 400 -16.36 -28.52 -11.17
N PRO A 401 -17.59 -28.97 -10.88
CA PRO A 401 -18.62 -29.08 -11.90
C PRO A 401 -19.05 -27.71 -12.40
N SER A 402 -19.01 -27.53 -13.72
CA SER A 402 -19.55 -26.38 -14.41
C SER A 402 -21.07 -26.30 -14.18
N ALA A 403 -21.50 -25.20 -13.58
CA ALA A 403 -22.94 -24.86 -13.51
C ALA A 403 -23.45 -24.55 -14.90
N LYS A 404 -24.52 -25.25 -15.27
CA LYS A 404 -25.40 -24.94 -16.40
C LYS A 404 -26.29 -23.75 -16.07
#